data_b28a7f3c029668eb08a9ee3ad0589bc0
#
_entry.id   b28a7f3c029668eb08a9ee3ad0589bc0
#
_cell.length_a   1.000
_cell.length_b   1.000
_cell.length_c   1.000
_cell.angle_alpha   90.00
_cell.angle_beta   90.00
_cell.angle_gamma   90.00
#
_symmetry.space_group_name_H-M   'P 1'
#
loop_
_entity.id
_entity.type
_entity.pdbx_description
1 polymer ?
#
loop_
_entity_poly.entity_id
_entity_poly.type
_entity_poly.pdbx_seq_one_letter_code
_entity_poly.pdbx_strand_id
1 'polypeptide(L)'
;MILFIIALLCMFIYIIFDLKKAFHMLQQNWYNDGNRYLKWINNNSKFVFVWFDYLYLFIVILGYFINNQLLSIIIAVYYLILTYLLFKKYKHEQVKKPLAFTGRIKRMCVTIFILYLIPILTIFLTFNQDLVFIYYFIVGSLIYFNYYIVYLANIINKPVEKLVYWHYKNKANRKLKSLSKMEVIAVTGSYGILNVKYIAFPTPQNFNTNYGLIRTINEYIDKYNDYFVAELGAFRRGDIKSRASIVKPKYGILTKIGTAHLDTFGSIENTTKTKFELIESLPSDGIAFLNIDDELQVNYHLKNKVKVVWYGLSVEADVYASDIKYSSDGMSFKVHFKNDKKSYDFATKLLGEANVYNILAGIAVGKELGLSIAELQRGVLQIKPIEHRLQIKKYGQITYIDDAYNSNPVGSKMALDVLKLMPGKKVIITPGMIEMGNKQYEVNYNFGKYIADSVDLAILVGIEQTKPIQKGLLDSKFDKDKLLMLNDVKEAISIAQNYFPNKETYILLENDLPDIFNE
;
A
#
# COMPACT_ATOMS: atom_id res chain seq x y z
N MET A 1 -7.07 -0.74 51.90
CA MET A 1 -7.70 -1.45 50.79
C MET A 1 -8.35 -0.54 49.76
N ILE A 2 -9.23 0.42 50.10
CA ILE A 2 -9.91 1.30 49.12
C ILE A 2 -8.91 2.08 48.27
N LEU A 3 -7.92 2.76 48.85
CA LEU A 3 -6.89 3.51 48.10
C LEU A 3 -6.05 2.62 47.17
N PHE A 4 -5.77 1.36 47.60
CA PHE A 4 -5.09 0.39 46.77
C PHE A 4 -5.91 0.03 45.51
N ILE A 5 -7.22 -0.20 45.66
CA ILE A 5 -8.13 -0.45 44.54
C ILE A 5 -8.19 0.76 43.59
N ILE A 6 -8.29 1.99 44.13
CA ILE A 6 -8.30 3.21 43.35
C ILE A 6 -6.99 3.33 42.52
N ALA A 7 -5.84 3.08 43.11
CA ALA A 7 -4.56 3.10 42.42
C ALA A 7 -4.50 2.06 41.28
N LEU A 8 -4.96 0.83 41.53
CA LEU A 8 -5.07 -0.19 40.49
C LEU A 8 -6.01 0.23 39.35
N LEU A 9 -7.12 0.90 39.64
CA LEU A 9 -8.02 1.43 38.62
C LEU A 9 -7.33 2.51 37.76
N CYS A 10 -6.56 3.40 38.38
CA CYS A 10 -5.77 4.40 37.64
C CYS A 10 -4.73 3.75 36.74
N MET A 11 -4.03 2.72 37.22
CA MET A 11 -3.11 1.90 36.42
C MET A 11 -3.83 1.23 35.26
N PHE A 12 -5.02 0.68 35.48
CA PHE A 12 -5.81 0.03 34.45
C PHE A 12 -6.28 1.00 33.36
N ILE A 13 -6.68 2.22 33.73
CA ILE A 13 -7.01 3.27 32.74
C ILE A 13 -5.81 3.56 31.85
N TYR A 14 -4.62 3.72 32.45
CA TYR A 14 -3.39 3.94 31.70
C TYR A 14 -3.11 2.78 30.71
N ILE A 15 -3.24 1.52 31.15
CA ILE A 15 -3.07 0.33 30.30
C ILE A 15 -3.93 0.42 29.04
N ILE A 16 -5.20 0.81 29.15
CA ILE A 16 -6.12 0.89 27.99
C ILE A 16 -5.58 1.86 26.92
N PHE A 17 -5.07 3.02 27.34
CA PHE A 17 -4.52 4.01 26.40
C PHE A 17 -3.20 3.53 25.78
N ASP A 18 -2.32 2.92 26.53
CA ASP A 18 -1.04 2.41 26.04
C ASP A 18 -1.23 1.20 25.13
N LEU A 19 -2.13 0.27 25.47
CA LEU A 19 -2.52 -0.86 24.61
C LEU A 19 -3.03 -0.41 23.24
N LYS A 20 -3.78 0.69 23.18
CA LYS A 20 -4.26 1.24 21.91
C LYS A 20 -3.09 1.51 20.97
N LYS A 21 -2.01 2.11 21.47
CA LYS A 21 -0.80 2.39 20.68
C LYS A 21 -0.05 1.12 20.32
N ALA A 22 0.12 0.21 21.28
CA ALA A 22 0.79 -1.07 21.05
C ALA A 22 0.07 -1.93 19.99
N PHE A 23 -1.25 -2.00 20.01
CA PHE A 23 -2.07 -2.65 18.98
C PHE A 23 -1.96 -1.96 17.63
N HIS A 24 -1.98 -0.63 17.63
CA HIS A 24 -1.82 0.14 16.40
C HIS A 24 -0.47 -0.17 15.74
N MET A 25 0.61 -0.15 16.51
CA MET A 25 1.94 -0.48 15.99
C MET A 25 2.05 -1.95 15.56
N LEU A 26 1.43 -2.89 16.29
CA LEU A 26 1.38 -4.29 15.86
C LEU A 26 0.65 -4.44 14.51
N GLN A 27 -0.47 -3.74 14.33
CA GLN A 27 -1.25 -3.77 13.10
C GLN A 27 -0.49 -3.14 11.93
N GLN A 28 0.18 -2.00 12.14
CA GLN A 28 1.03 -1.35 11.14
C GLN A 28 2.23 -2.23 10.75
N ASN A 29 2.75 -3.05 11.68
CA ASN A 29 3.81 -4.02 11.46
C ASN A 29 3.30 -5.42 11.07
N TRP A 30 2.10 -5.50 10.47
CA TRP A 30 1.51 -6.69 9.88
C TRP A 30 1.42 -7.88 10.85
N TYR A 31 1.07 -7.58 12.12
CA TYR A 31 0.98 -8.58 13.19
C TYR A 31 2.29 -9.37 13.39
N ASN A 32 3.42 -8.67 13.29
CA ASN A 32 4.77 -9.23 13.39
C ASN A 32 5.15 -10.20 12.25
N ASP A 33 4.56 -10.06 11.07
CA ASP A 33 5.01 -10.82 9.91
C ASP A 33 6.49 -10.47 9.58
N GLY A 34 7.33 -11.49 9.40
CA GLY A 34 8.78 -11.30 9.21
C GLY A 34 9.48 -10.61 10.38
N ASN A 35 8.98 -10.76 11.60
CA ASN A 35 9.52 -10.12 12.82
C ASN A 35 9.51 -8.58 12.80
N ARG A 36 8.68 -7.95 11.97
CA ARG A 36 8.62 -6.49 11.81
C ARG A 36 8.28 -5.76 13.10
N TYR A 37 7.34 -6.28 13.89
CA TYR A 37 6.94 -5.65 15.15
C TYR A 37 8.07 -5.68 16.19
N LEU A 38 8.77 -6.82 16.34
CA LEU A 38 9.93 -6.91 17.23
C LEU A 38 11.06 -5.98 16.78
N LYS A 39 11.37 -5.96 15.47
CA LYS A 39 12.36 -5.03 14.92
C LYS A 39 11.96 -3.58 15.18
N TRP A 40 10.67 -3.26 15.04
CA TRP A 40 10.16 -1.93 15.32
C TRP A 40 10.34 -1.56 16.80
N ILE A 41 9.99 -2.46 17.75
CA ILE A 41 10.22 -2.24 19.19
C ILE A 41 11.70 -1.93 19.46
N ASN A 42 12.61 -2.74 18.91
CA ASN A 42 14.06 -2.58 19.14
C ASN A 42 14.61 -1.27 18.56
N ASN A 43 14.19 -0.91 17.34
CA ASN A 43 14.62 0.32 16.68
C ASN A 43 14.02 1.58 17.32
N ASN A 44 12.88 1.46 17.98
CA ASN A 44 12.16 2.55 18.64
C ASN A 44 12.13 2.39 20.16
N SER A 45 13.17 1.78 20.75
CA SER A 45 13.23 1.51 22.19
C SER A 45 13.01 2.76 23.04
N LYS A 46 13.55 3.92 22.65
CA LYS A 46 13.34 5.22 23.33
C LYS A 46 11.89 5.71 23.31
N PHE A 47 11.11 5.25 22.33
CA PHE A 47 9.69 5.57 22.20
C PHE A 47 8.81 4.59 22.96
N VAL A 48 9.18 3.29 22.96
CA VAL A 48 8.49 2.19 23.63
C VAL A 48 8.74 2.24 25.14
N PHE A 49 9.98 2.54 25.54
CA PHE A 49 10.42 2.63 26.93
C PHE A 49 10.79 4.07 27.24
N VAL A 50 9.78 4.88 27.60
CA VAL A 50 10.00 6.28 27.94
C VAL A 50 10.61 6.37 29.34
N TRP A 51 11.50 7.32 29.58
CA TRP A 51 12.16 7.48 30.88
C TRP A 51 11.18 7.67 32.04
N PHE A 52 10.04 8.26 31.81
CA PHE A 52 8.95 8.37 32.79
C PHE A 52 8.46 7.00 33.28
N ASP A 53 8.50 5.96 32.45
CA ASP A 53 8.05 4.64 32.84
C ASP A 53 8.98 3.99 33.89
N TYR A 54 10.24 4.41 33.96
CA TYR A 54 11.18 3.97 35.01
C TYR A 54 10.91 4.59 36.37
N LEU A 55 10.24 5.75 36.41
CA LEU A 55 9.96 6.44 37.67
C LEU A 55 9.10 5.59 38.62
N TYR A 56 8.26 4.71 38.09
CA TYR A 56 7.48 3.81 38.94
C TYR A 56 8.36 2.90 39.79
N LEU A 57 9.49 2.44 39.26
CA LEU A 57 10.45 1.63 40.04
C LEU A 57 10.96 2.40 41.24
N PHE A 58 11.33 3.66 41.07
CA PHE A 58 11.77 4.52 42.14
C PHE A 58 10.66 4.77 43.17
N ILE A 59 9.42 5.04 42.70
CA ILE A 59 8.26 5.22 43.57
C ILE A 59 7.96 3.97 44.38
N VAL A 60 8.07 2.78 43.78
CA VAL A 60 7.84 1.50 44.46
C VAL A 60 8.94 1.19 45.46
N ILE A 61 10.20 1.49 45.16
CA ILE A 61 11.32 1.36 46.12
C ILE A 61 11.12 2.31 47.31
N LEU A 62 10.74 3.56 47.07
CA LEU A 62 10.39 4.49 48.13
C LEU A 62 9.20 3.99 48.96
N GLY A 63 8.29 3.23 48.35
CA GLY A 63 7.12 2.62 48.99
C GLY A 63 7.47 1.66 50.12
N TYR A 64 8.70 1.12 50.14
CA TYR A 64 9.19 0.32 51.28
C TYR A 64 9.39 1.18 52.54
N PHE A 65 9.65 2.49 52.38
CA PHE A 65 9.94 3.43 53.48
C PHE A 65 8.75 4.29 53.89
N ILE A 66 7.63 4.26 53.17
CA ILE A 66 6.44 5.07 53.40
C ILE A 66 5.22 4.18 53.70
N ASN A 67 4.16 4.74 54.32
CA ASN A 67 2.97 3.94 54.54
C ASN A 67 2.20 3.62 53.24
N ASN A 68 1.51 2.51 53.20
CA ASN A 68 0.79 1.99 52.05
C ASN A 68 -0.32 2.93 51.53
N GLN A 69 -0.91 3.77 52.37
CA GLN A 69 -1.93 4.73 51.94
C GLN A 69 -1.31 5.84 51.11
N LEU A 70 -0.19 6.39 51.58
CA LEU A 70 0.56 7.44 50.85
C LEU A 70 1.12 6.88 49.53
N LEU A 71 1.69 5.66 49.55
CA LEU A 71 2.15 5.00 48.34
C LEU A 71 1.02 4.85 47.32
N SER A 72 -0.17 4.40 47.75
CA SER A 72 -1.32 4.24 46.84
C SER A 72 -1.78 5.56 46.23
N ILE A 73 -1.75 6.66 46.99
CA ILE A 73 -2.08 7.99 46.48
C ILE A 73 -1.04 8.41 45.42
N ILE A 74 0.25 8.25 45.71
CA ILE A 74 1.34 8.62 44.78
C ILE A 74 1.21 7.83 43.48
N ILE A 75 1.00 6.52 43.54
CA ILE A 75 0.82 5.67 42.36
C ILE A 75 -0.42 6.09 41.56
N ALA A 76 -1.56 6.36 42.22
CA ALA A 76 -2.77 6.83 41.54
C ALA A 76 -2.54 8.14 40.78
N VAL A 77 -1.95 9.13 41.46
CA VAL A 77 -1.66 10.45 40.86
C VAL A 77 -0.66 10.29 39.69
N TYR A 78 0.38 9.50 39.87
CA TYR A 78 1.38 9.23 38.83
C TYR A 78 0.74 8.68 37.56
N TYR A 79 -0.07 7.61 37.64
CA TYR A 79 -0.71 7.02 36.46
C TYR A 79 -1.83 7.90 35.87
N LEU A 80 -2.49 8.74 36.66
CA LEU A 80 -3.42 9.76 36.14
C LEU A 80 -2.68 10.82 35.30
N ILE A 81 -1.53 11.29 35.78
CA ILE A 81 -0.68 12.24 35.03
C ILE A 81 -0.21 11.61 33.73
N LEU A 82 0.30 10.38 33.78
CA LEU A 82 0.72 9.65 32.57
C LEU A 82 -0.43 9.46 31.58
N THR A 83 -1.61 9.09 32.06
CA THR A 83 -2.81 8.97 31.22
C THR A 83 -3.16 10.28 30.54
N TYR A 84 -3.13 11.39 31.27
CA TYR A 84 -3.39 12.72 30.71
C TYR A 84 -2.36 13.10 29.63
N LEU A 85 -1.07 12.84 29.86
CA LEU A 85 0.00 13.11 28.90
C LEU A 85 -0.18 12.28 27.62
N LEU A 86 -0.50 10.99 27.74
CA LEU A 86 -0.81 10.13 26.60
C LEU A 86 -2.04 10.62 25.82
N PHE A 87 -3.11 10.97 26.53
CA PHE A 87 -4.33 11.49 25.91
C PHE A 87 -4.04 12.78 25.11
N LYS A 88 -3.29 13.71 25.69
CA LYS A 88 -2.89 14.96 25.03
C LYS A 88 -2.05 14.67 23.77
N LYS A 89 -1.09 13.75 23.87
CA LYS A 89 -0.25 13.33 22.73
C LYS A 89 -1.08 12.74 21.60
N TYR A 90 -2.00 11.80 21.90
CA TYR A 90 -2.82 11.14 20.87
C TYR A 90 -3.90 12.02 20.27
N LYS A 91 -4.36 13.07 20.97
CA LYS A 91 -5.33 14.02 20.42
C LYS A 91 -4.78 14.80 19.23
N HIS A 92 -3.47 15.02 19.19
CA HIS A 92 -2.78 15.79 18.16
C HIS A 92 -2.03 14.92 17.15
N GLU A 93 -2.01 13.59 17.32
CA GLU A 93 -1.32 12.68 16.40
C GLU A 93 -2.18 12.45 15.14
N GLN A 94 -1.73 13.01 14.02
CA GLN A 94 -2.32 12.68 12.70
C GLN A 94 -1.85 11.28 12.29
N VAL A 95 -2.79 10.39 12.01
CA VAL A 95 -2.50 8.98 11.70
C VAL A 95 -3.07 8.65 10.33
N LYS A 96 -2.23 8.34 9.35
CA LYS A 96 -2.66 7.94 8.00
C LYS A 96 -3.67 6.79 8.00
N LYS A 97 -3.48 5.80 8.88
CA LYS A 97 -4.37 4.63 9.00
C LYS A 97 -4.65 4.39 10.48
N PRO A 98 -5.84 4.73 10.98
CA PRO A 98 -6.20 4.50 12.39
C PRO A 98 -6.26 3.00 12.72
N LEU A 99 -6.15 2.68 14.02
CA LEU A 99 -6.34 1.31 14.50
C LEU A 99 -7.73 0.79 14.14
N ALA A 100 -7.78 -0.31 13.38
CA ALA A 100 -9.01 -1.01 13.06
C ALA A 100 -9.27 -2.14 14.07
N PHE A 101 -10.41 -2.10 14.76
CA PHE A 101 -10.83 -3.16 15.71
C PHE A 101 -11.36 -4.40 14.96
N THR A 102 -10.44 -5.08 14.27
CA THR A 102 -10.73 -6.35 13.58
C THR A 102 -11.07 -7.48 14.55
N GLY A 103 -11.69 -8.56 14.05
CA GLY A 103 -11.94 -9.77 14.84
C GLY A 103 -10.67 -10.32 15.52
N ARG A 104 -9.49 -10.17 14.86
CA ARG A 104 -8.20 -10.56 15.44
C ARG A 104 -7.83 -9.67 16.64
N ILE A 105 -7.95 -8.36 16.53
CA ILE A 105 -7.69 -7.44 17.66
C ILE A 105 -8.64 -7.76 18.83
N LYS A 106 -9.94 -8.01 18.55
CA LYS A 106 -10.90 -8.37 19.60
C LYS A 106 -10.49 -9.64 20.36
N ARG A 107 -10.06 -10.69 19.66
CA ARG A 107 -9.56 -11.92 20.30
C ARG A 107 -8.29 -11.65 21.12
N MET A 108 -7.38 -10.84 20.59
CA MET A 108 -6.18 -10.44 21.34
C MET A 108 -6.52 -9.64 22.61
N CYS A 109 -7.52 -8.74 22.56
CA CYS A 109 -8.00 -8.05 23.77
C CYS A 109 -8.44 -9.04 24.85
N VAL A 110 -9.17 -10.11 24.48
CA VAL A 110 -9.57 -11.18 25.43
C VAL A 110 -8.33 -11.87 26.01
N THR A 111 -7.37 -12.23 25.17
CA THR A 111 -6.13 -12.88 25.65
C THR A 111 -5.34 -11.95 26.59
N ILE A 112 -5.22 -10.68 26.25
CA ILE A 112 -4.53 -9.69 27.11
C ILE A 112 -5.29 -9.49 28.41
N PHE A 113 -6.63 -9.40 28.36
CA PHE A 113 -7.44 -9.33 29.58
C PHE A 113 -7.16 -10.51 30.52
N ILE A 114 -7.07 -11.74 30.00
CA ILE A 114 -6.72 -12.91 30.78
C ILE A 114 -5.30 -12.81 31.36
N LEU A 115 -4.32 -12.38 30.54
CA LEU A 115 -2.93 -12.20 30.98
C LEU A 115 -2.78 -11.20 32.12
N TYR A 116 -3.61 -10.14 32.17
CA TYR A 116 -3.64 -9.18 33.26
C TYR A 116 -4.50 -9.65 34.43
N LEU A 117 -5.60 -10.38 34.16
CA LEU A 117 -6.52 -10.86 35.20
C LEU A 117 -5.85 -11.86 36.15
N ILE A 118 -5.04 -12.78 35.61
CA ILE A 118 -4.38 -13.83 36.41
C ILE A 118 -3.52 -13.23 37.54
N PRO A 119 -2.54 -12.35 37.27
CA PRO A 119 -1.73 -11.76 38.34
C PRO A 119 -2.55 -10.86 39.28
N ILE A 120 -3.53 -10.11 38.77
CA ILE A 120 -4.42 -9.30 39.61
C ILE A 120 -5.25 -10.19 40.57
N LEU A 121 -5.83 -11.29 40.07
CA LEU A 121 -6.58 -12.22 40.88
C LEU A 121 -5.68 -12.89 41.94
N THR A 122 -4.45 -13.25 41.55
CA THR A 122 -3.46 -13.78 42.50
C THR A 122 -3.18 -12.79 43.61
N ILE A 123 -2.98 -11.51 43.28
CA ILE A 123 -2.78 -10.43 44.26
C ILE A 123 -3.97 -10.31 45.21
N PHE A 124 -5.21 -10.38 44.71
CA PHE A 124 -6.40 -10.32 45.59
C PHE A 124 -6.55 -11.54 46.50
N LEU A 125 -6.22 -12.75 46.01
CA LEU A 125 -6.31 -14.01 46.79
C LEU A 125 -5.21 -14.10 47.85
N THR A 126 -4.04 -13.52 47.61
CA THR A 126 -2.89 -13.54 48.53
C THR A 126 -2.64 -12.19 49.21
N PHE A 127 -3.66 -11.32 49.24
CA PHE A 127 -3.50 -9.94 49.69
C PHE A 127 -2.93 -9.86 51.11
N ASN A 128 -1.75 -9.26 51.22
CA ASN A 128 -1.10 -8.90 52.46
C ASN A 128 -0.72 -7.40 52.42
N GLN A 129 -1.07 -6.67 53.47
CA GLN A 129 -0.77 -5.23 53.55
C GLN A 129 0.73 -4.95 53.51
N ASP A 130 1.56 -5.80 54.06
CA ASP A 130 3.02 -5.63 54.07
C ASP A 130 3.65 -5.79 52.67
N LEU A 131 2.92 -6.38 51.71
CA LEU A 131 3.38 -6.67 50.36
C LEU A 131 2.83 -5.70 49.29
N VAL A 132 2.15 -4.62 49.67
CA VAL A 132 1.49 -3.70 48.74
C VAL A 132 2.47 -3.10 47.72
N PHE A 133 3.70 -2.80 48.14
CA PHE A 133 4.73 -2.31 47.23
C PHE A 133 5.14 -3.37 46.19
N ILE A 134 5.15 -4.65 46.55
CA ILE A 134 5.43 -5.74 45.59
C ILE A 134 4.30 -5.86 44.56
N TYR A 135 3.06 -5.69 44.98
CA TYR A 135 1.92 -5.76 44.08
C TYR A 135 1.98 -4.61 43.03
N TYR A 136 2.33 -3.40 43.46
CA TYR A 136 2.55 -2.30 42.51
C TYR A 136 3.75 -2.55 41.61
N PHE A 137 4.82 -3.17 42.10
CA PHE A 137 5.96 -3.58 41.28
C PHE A 137 5.54 -4.58 40.19
N ILE A 138 4.74 -5.59 40.54
CA ILE A 138 4.26 -6.60 39.57
C ILE A 138 3.39 -5.95 38.51
N VAL A 139 2.37 -5.17 38.88
CA VAL A 139 1.46 -4.53 37.93
C VAL A 139 2.17 -3.47 37.10
N GLY A 140 3.04 -2.67 37.69
CA GLY A 140 3.84 -1.68 36.99
C GLY A 140 4.81 -2.31 35.97
N SER A 141 5.41 -3.45 36.34
CA SER A 141 6.25 -4.21 35.39
C SER A 141 5.47 -4.75 34.21
N LEU A 142 4.24 -5.24 34.43
CA LEU A 142 3.37 -5.66 33.33
C LEU A 142 3.03 -4.49 32.38
N ILE A 143 2.77 -3.30 32.93
CA ILE A 143 2.55 -2.09 32.14
C ILE A 143 3.79 -1.74 31.32
N TYR A 144 4.96 -1.74 31.96
CA TYR A 144 6.23 -1.42 31.31
C TYR A 144 6.52 -2.34 30.11
N PHE A 145 6.20 -3.64 30.25
CA PHE A 145 6.37 -4.61 29.17
C PHE A 145 5.16 -4.77 28.26
N ASN A 146 4.23 -3.84 28.25
CA ASN A 146 2.95 -3.91 27.55
C ASN A 146 3.08 -4.23 26.05
N TYR A 147 4.06 -3.66 25.36
CA TYR A 147 4.34 -3.96 23.94
C TYR A 147 4.74 -5.43 23.73
N TYR A 148 5.50 -6.02 24.66
CA TYR A 148 5.83 -7.45 24.63
C TYR A 148 4.67 -8.33 25.03
N ILE A 149 3.78 -7.87 25.94
CA ILE A 149 2.53 -8.58 26.27
C ILE A 149 1.62 -8.64 25.03
N VAL A 150 1.50 -7.56 24.28
CA VAL A 150 0.78 -7.56 22.99
C VAL A 150 1.42 -8.53 22.00
N TYR A 151 2.73 -8.60 21.93
CA TYR A 151 3.45 -9.57 21.12
C TYR A 151 3.18 -11.01 21.58
N LEU A 152 3.24 -11.28 22.88
CA LEU A 152 2.93 -12.58 23.48
C LEU A 152 1.48 -13.00 23.18
N ALA A 153 0.51 -12.10 23.38
CA ALA A 153 -0.88 -12.33 23.01
C ALA A 153 -1.05 -12.67 21.53
N ASN A 154 -0.30 -12.01 20.65
CA ASN A 154 -0.30 -12.35 19.22
C ASN A 154 0.23 -13.77 18.96
N ILE A 155 1.25 -14.23 19.71
CA ILE A 155 1.77 -15.60 19.61
C ILE A 155 0.72 -16.60 20.12
N ILE A 156 0.15 -16.37 21.29
CA ILE A 156 -0.87 -17.25 21.91
C ILE A 156 -2.07 -17.41 20.96
N ASN A 157 -2.47 -16.35 20.27
CA ASN A 157 -3.60 -16.39 19.32
C ASN A 157 -3.25 -17.04 17.95
N LYS A 158 -1.97 -17.28 17.61
CA LYS A 158 -1.60 -17.87 16.30
C LYS A 158 -2.37 -19.16 15.95
N PRO A 159 -2.56 -20.15 16.85
CA PRO A 159 -3.32 -21.34 16.53
C PRO A 159 -4.78 -21.02 16.16
N VAL A 160 -5.42 -20.14 16.92
CA VAL A 160 -6.81 -19.70 16.67
C VAL A 160 -6.91 -18.97 15.33
N GLU A 161 -5.97 -18.07 15.04
CA GLU A 161 -5.94 -17.36 13.75
C GLU A 161 -5.73 -18.32 12.57
N LYS A 162 -4.93 -19.38 12.75
CA LYS A 162 -4.75 -20.44 11.76
C LYS A 162 -6.04 -21.23 11.49
N LEU A 163 -6.80 -21.55 12.55
CA LEU A 163 -8.11 -22.20 12.43
C LEU A 163 -9.14 -21.31 11.73
N VAL A 164 -9.18 -20.02 12.09
CA VAL A 164 -10.05 -19.03 11.45
C VAL A 164 -9.70 -18.90 9.96
N TYR A 165 -8.41 -18.78 9.63
CA TYR A 165 -7.95 -18.75 8.25
C TYR A 165 -8.38 -20.00 7.47
N TRP A 166 -8.15 -21.19 8.03
CA TRP A 166 -8.50 -22.46 7.41
C TRP A 166 -10.02 -22.59 7.18
N HIS A 167 -10.83 -22.18 8.15
CA HIS A 167 -12.30 -22.17 8.03
C HIS A 167 -12.75 -21.32 6.83
N TYR A 168 -12.30 -20.06 6.76
CA TYR A 168 -12.70 -19.15 5.67
C TYR A 168 -12.11 -19.56 4.31
N LYS A 169 -10.90 -20.10 4.28
CA LYS A 169 -10.29 -20.66 3.06
C LYS A 169 -11.11 -21.84 2.52
N ASN A 170 -11.53 -22.74 3.39
CA ASN A 170 -12.37 -23.88 2.99
C ASN A 170 -13.75 -23.44 2.51
N LYS A 171 -14.33 -22.43 3.15
CA LYS A 171 -15.59 -21.81 2.68
C LYS A 171 -15.42 -21.24 1.28
N ALA A 172 -14.36 -20.48 1.03
CA ALA A 172 -14.04 -19.93 -0.28
C ALA A 172 -13.83 -21.02 -1.34
N ASN A 173 -13.06 -22.06 -1.00
CA ASN A 173 -12.85 -23.20 -1.90
C ASN A 173 -14.13 -23.94 -2.28
N ARG A 174 -15.05 -24.15 -1.32
CA ARG A 174 -16.37 -24.77 -1.59
C ARG A 174 -17.19 -23.86 -2.49
N LYS A 175 -17.21 -22.54 -2.25
CA LYS A 175 -17.92 -21.58 -3.07
C LYS A 175 -17.40 -21.56 -4.51
N LEU A 176 -16.11 -21.48 -4.73
CA LEU A 176 -15.51 -21.53 -6.07
C LEU A 176 -15.87 -22.85 -6.81
N LYS A 177 -15.84 -23.98 -6.10
CA LYS A 177 -16.26 -25.26 -6.69
C LYS A 177 -17.74 -25.29 -7.10
N SER A 178 -18.62 -24.61 -6.36
CA SER A 178 -20.04 -24.53 -6.72
C SER A 178 -20.32 -23.59 -7.90
N LEU A 179 -19.38 -22.72 -8.25
CA LEU A 179 -19.43 -21.75 -9.35
C LEU A 179 -18.68 -22.30 -10.60
N SER A 180 -19.02 -23.51 -11.03
CA SER A 180 -18.30 -24.24 -12.09
C SER A 180 -18.27 -23.57 -13.46
N LYS A 181 -19.18 -22.63 -13.73
CA LYS A 181 -19.22 -21.83 -14.98
C LYS A 181 -18.33 -20.59 -14.93
N MET A 182 -17.99 -20.12 -13.73
CA MET A 182 -17.15 -18.95 -13.55
C MET A 182 -15.68 -19.32 -13.72
N GLU A 183 -14.97 -18.59 -14.56
CA GLU A 183 -13.54 -18.75 -14.76
C GLU A 183 -12.75 -17.66 -14.03
N VAL A 184 -11.51 -17.95 -13.66
CA VAL A 184 -10.66 -17.02 -12.92
C VAL A 184 -9.51 -16.53 -13.81
N ILE A 185 -9.39 -15.22 -13.88
CA ILE A 185 -8.28 -14.51 -14.52
C ILE A 185 -7.42 -13.93 -13.39
N ALA A 186 -6.20 -14.40 -13.24
CA ALA A 186 -5.28 -13.80 -12.27
C ALA A 186 -4.37 -12.79 -12.97
N VAL A 187 -4.25 -11.60 -12.38
CA VAL A 187 -3.56 -10.49 -13.03
C VAL A 187 -2.72 -9.69 -12.03
N THR A 188 -1.70 -9.04 -12.60
CA THR A 188 -1.02 -7.92 -11.98
C THR A 188 -1.24 -6.67 -12.87
N GLY A 189 -2.49 -6.09 -12.91
CA GLY A 189 -2.84 -4.93 -13.77
C GLY A 189 -4.35 -4.70 -13.96
N SER A 190 -4.76 -3.89 -14.96
CA SER A 190 -6.13 -3.35 -15.14
C SER A 190 -7.09 -4.31 -15.87
N TYR A 191 -8.41 -4.28 -15.54
CA TYR A 191 -9.42 -5.30 -15.91
C TYR A 191 -10.76 -4.77 -16.44
N GLY A 192 -10.90 -3.48 -16.73
CA GLY A 192 -12.20 -2.87 -17.10
C GLY A 192 -12.82 -3.35 -18.42
N ILE A 193 -12.05 -3.97 -19.31
CA ILE A 193 -12.46 -4.28 -20.70
C ILE A 193 -13.54 -5.37 -20.78
N LEU A 194 -13.52 -6.35 -19.90
CA LEU A 194 -14.42 -7.52 -19.97
C LEU A 194 -15.88 -7.18 -19.67
N ASN A 195 -16.16 -6.13 -18.91
CA ASN A 195 -17.51 -5.75 -18.50
C ASN A 195 -18.44 -5.27 -19.65
N VAL A 196 -17.95 -5.20 -20.87
CA VAL A 196 -18.75 -4.88 -22.05
C VAL A 196 -19.65 -6.04 -22.48
N LYS A 197 -19.22 -7.27 -22.25
CA LYS A 197 -19.90 -8.50 -22.68
C LYS A 197 -20.18 -9.45 -21.53
N TYR A 198 -19.31 -9.50 -20.54
CA TYR A 198 -19.36 -10.45 -19.43
C TYR A 198 -19.52 -9.74 -18.09
N ILE A 199 -20.10 -10.43 -17.11
CA ILE A 199 -20.10 -9.95 -15.73
C ILE A 199 -18.79 -10.36 -15.06
N ALA A 200 -17.77 -9.49 -15.19
CA ALA A 200 -16.46 -9.71 -14.60
C ALA A 200 -16.33 -8.95 -13.27
N PHE A 201 -16.01 -9.66 -12.20
CA PHE A 201 -15.85 -9.08 -10.88
C PHE A 201 -14.36 -9.01 -10.50
N PRO A 202 -13.80 -7.81 -10.28
CA PRO A 202 -12.41 -7.66 -9.83
C PRO A 202 -12.28 -7.77 -8.33
N THR A 203 -11.07 -8.08 -7.84
CA THR A 203 -10.76 -7.89 -6.42
C THR A 203 -11.00 -6.44 -6.02
N PRO A 204 -11.82 -6.17 -4.97
CA PRO A 204 -12.08 -4.81 -4.51
C PRO A 204 -10.82 -4.16 -3.94
N GLN A 205 -10.64 -2.87 -4.19
CA GLN A 205 -9.54 -2.08 -3.62
C GLN A 205 -8.17 -2.77 -3.81
N ASN A 206 -7.43 -2.97 -2.72
CA ASN A 206 -6.13 -3.65 -2.66
C ASN A 206 -6.21 -5.05 -2.01
N PHE A 207 -7.34 -5.79 -2.19
CA PHE A 207 -7.54 -7.12 -1.60
C PHE A 207 -6.73 -8.22 -2.30
N ASN A 208 -5.46 -7.96 -2.57
CA ASN A 208 -4.54 -8.81 -3.31
C ASN A 208 -3.70 -9.78 -2.45
N THR A 209 -4.03 -9.90 -1.15
CA THR A 209 -3.44 -10.85 -0.20
C THR A 209 -4.30 -12.10 -0.03
N ASN A 210 -3.76 -13.17 0.60
CA ASN A 210 -4.54 -14.38 0.88
C ASN A 210 -5.87 -14.09 1.57
N TYR A 211 -5.86 -13.24 2.61
CA TYR A 211 -7.09 -12.86 3.34
C TYR A 211 -8.03 -12.02 2.47
N GLY A 212 -7.48 -11.08 1.70
CA GLY A 212 -8.26 -10.24 0.79
C GLY A 212 -8.96 -11.06 -0.28
N LEU A 213 -8.26 -12.03 -0.90
CA LEU A 213 -8.83 -12.93 -1.90
C LEU A 213 -9.91 -13.85 -1.32
N ILE A 214 -9.64 -14.47 -0.15
CA ILE A 214 -10.63 -15.29 0.57
C ILE A 214 -11.87 -14.49 0.90
N ARG A 215 -11.70 -13.25 1.37
CA ARG A 215 -12.80 -12.33 1.66
C ARG A 215 -13.59 -12.00 0.40
N THR A 216 -12.90 -11.63 -0.69
CA THR A 216 -13.55 -11.34 -1.98
C THR A 216 -14.41 -12.51 -2.44
N ILE A 217 -13.88 -13.72 -2.42
CA ILE A 217 -14.62 -14.92 -2.82
C ILE A 217 -15.84 -15.14 -1.93
N ASN A 218 -15.69 -15.02 -0.61
CA ASN A 218 -16.78 -15.32 0.33
C ASN A 218 -17.90 -14.27 0.34
N GLU A 219 -17.54 -12.97 0.21
CA GLU A 219 -18.47 -11.87 0.45
C GLU A 219 -19.02 -11.23 -0.82
N TYR A 220 -18.27 -11.23 -1.93
CA TYR A 220 -18.59 -10.42 -3.12
C TYR A 220 -18.92 -11.24 -4.37
N ILE A 221 -18.28 -12.39 -4.59
CA ILE A 221 -18.51 -13.21 -5.77
C ILE A 221 -19.84 -13.96 -5.63
N ASP A 222 -20.62 -14.05 -6.70
CA ASP A 222 -21.86 -14.80 -6.75
C ASP A 222 -22.01 -15.64 -8.05
N LYS A 223 -23.16 -16.28 -8.22
CA LYS A 223 -23.46 -17.16 -9.37
C LYS A 223 -23.68 -16.44 -10.71
N TYR A 224 -23.78 -15.12 -10.68
CA TYR A 224 -23.99 -14.31 -11.89
C TYR A 224 -22.68 -13.83 -12.51
N ASN A 225 -21.56 -13.99 -11.79
CA ASN A 225 -20.26 -13.63 -12.32
C ASN A 225 -19.77 -14.68 -13.34
N ASP A 226 -19.44 -14.23 -14.55
CA ASP A 226 -18.80 -15.05 -15.58
C ASP A 226 -17.29 -15.20 -15.30
N TYR A 227 -16.67 -14.11 -14.85
CA TYR A 227 -15.23 -14.06 -14.55
C TYR A 227 -14.95 -13.42 -13.20
N PHE A 228 -14.01 -14.04 -12.48
CA PHE A 228 -13.37 -13.42 -11.33
C PHE A 228 -11.97 -12.94 -11.72
N VAL A 229 -11.73 -11.62 -11.69
CA VAL A 229 -10.42 -11.04 -12.00
C VAL A 229 -9.67 -10.81 -10.70
N ALA A 230 -8.73 -11.71 -10.39
CA ALA A 230 -8.00 -11.73 -9.13
C ALA A 230 -6.64 -11.02 -9.27
N GLU A 231 -6.45 -9.91 -8.56
CA GLU A 231 -5.13 -9.30 -8.42
C GLU A 231 -4.31 -10.07 -7.37
N LEU A 232 -3.11 -10.54 -7.76
CA LEU A 232 -2.19 -11.25 -6.88
C LEU A 232 -1.00 -10.37 -6.51
N GLY A 233 -0.99 -9.85 -5.29
CA GLY A 233 0.16 -9.12 -4.75
C GLY A 233 1.28 -10.09 -4.36
N ALA A 234 2.52 -9.62 -4.19
CA ALA A 234 3.63 -10.40 -3.64
C ALA A 234 4.65 -9.51 -2.96
N PHE A 235 5.21 -10.00 -1.85
CA PHE A 235 6.30 -9.37 -1.12
C PHE A 235 7.49 -10.31 -0.93
N ARG A 236 7.29 -11.63 -1.12
CA ARG A 236 8.33 -12.66 -0.98
C ARG A 236 7.99 -13.88 -1.83
N ARG A 237 9.01 -14.71 -2.04
CA ARG A 237 8.89 -15.95 -2.77
C ARG A 237 7.81 -16.88 -2.19
N GLY A 238 7.00 -17.53 -3.05
CA GLY A 238 5.89 -18.39 -2.66
C GLY A 238 4.56 -17.67 -2.44
N ASP A 239 4.55 -16.33 -2.41
CA ASP A 239 3.35 -15.56 -2.18
C ASP A 239 2.33 -15.72 -3.33
N ILE A 240 2.78 -15.65 -4.58
CA ILE A 240 1.90 -15.82 -5.75
C ILE A 240 1.39 -17.26 -5.82
N LYS A 241 2.25 -18.26 -5.61
CA LYS A 241 1.85 -19.67 -5.56
C LYS A 241 0.76 -19.92 -4.51
N SER A 242 0.91 -19.33 -3.33
CA SER A 242 -0.10 -19.41 -2.26
C SER A 242 -1.44 -18.80 -2.68
N ARG A 243 -1.43 -17.62 -3.32
CA ARG A 243 -2.63 -16.92 -3.79
C ARG A 243 -3.27 -17.65 -4.97
N ALA A 244 -2.49 -18.08 -5.94
CA ALA A 244 -2.97 -18.90 -7.06
C ALA A 244 -3.65 -20.18 -6.60
N SER A 245 -3.13 -20.84 -5.54
CA SER A 245 -3.77 -22.02 -4.95
C SER A 245 -5.16 -21.77 -4.36
N ILE A 246 -5.47 -20.52 -3.98
CA ILE A 246 -6.77 -20.11 -3.47
C ILE A 246 -7.75 -19.85 -4.61
N VAL A 247 -7.33 -19.04 -5.62
CA VAL A 247 -8.20 -18.57 -6.68
C VAL A 247 -8.29 -19.53 -7.86
N LYS A 248 -7.27 -20.40 -8.08
CA LYS A 248 -7.17 -21.40 -9.14
C LYS A 248 -7.40 -20.80 -10.53
N PRO A 249 -6.51 -19.94 -11.00
CA PRO A 249 -6.70 -19.22 -12.25
C PRO A 249 -6.61 -20.17 -13.44
N LYS A 250 -7.43 -19.92 -14.47
CA LYS A 250 -7.32 -20.51 -15.80
C LYS A 250 -6.51 -19.60 -16.74
N TYR A 251 -6.59 -18.30 -16.51
CA TYR A 251 -5.87 -17.27 -17.27
C TYR A 251 -4.91 -16.51 -16.35
N GLY A 252 -3.67 -16.34 -16.81
CA GLY A 252 -2.63 -15.63 -16.06
C GLY A 252 -2.03 -14.50 -16.86
N ILE A 253 -2.00 -13.30 -16.29
CA ILE A 253 -1.44 -12.12 -16.92
C ILE A 253 -0.24 -11.64 -16.11
N LEU A 254 0.92 -11.54 -16.74
CA LEU A 254 2.07 -10.82 -16.18
C LEU A 254 2.22 -9.48 -16.88
N THR A 255 2.09 -8.41 -16.10
CA THR A 255 2.52 -7.07 -16.52
C THR A 255 4.03 -6.94 -16.35
N LYS A 256 4.61 -5.77 -16.61
CA LYS A 256 6.06 -5.55 -16.50
C LYS A 256 6.61 -5.98 -15.14
N ILE A 257 7.72 -6.72 -15.13
CA ILE A 257 8.44 -7.10 -13.93
C ILE A 257 9.33 -5.94 -13.50
N GLY A 258 8.95 -5.25 -12.42
CA GLY A 258 9.67 -4.11 -11.87
C GLY A 258 10.54 -4.46 -10.66
N THR A 259 11.26 -3.46 -10.17
CA THR A 259 12.14 -3.53 -8.99
C THR A 259 11.41 -3.28 -7.66
N ALA A 260 10.07 -3.18 -7.67
CA ALA A 260 9.30 -2.96 -6.45
C ALA A 260 9.55 -4.08 -5.43
N HIS A 261 9.66 -3.70 -4.14
CA HIS A 261 9.91 -4.61 -3.02
C HIS A 261 11.21 -5.43 -3.12
N LEU A 262 12.24 -4.90 -3.81
CA LEU A 262 13.53 -5.57 -3.97
C LEU A 262 14.17 -5.93 -2.62
N ASP A 263 13.98 -5.09 -1.59
CA ASP A 263 14.46 -5.35 -0.22
C ASP A 263 13.91 -6.65 0.37
N THR A 264 12.69 -7.04 0.00
CA THR A 264 12.04 -8.25 0.53
C THR A 264 12.24 -9.47 -0.39
N PHE A 265 12.42 -9.27 -1.69
CA PHE A 265 12.75 -10.33 -2.64
C PHE A 265 14.25 -10.66 -2.67
N GLY A 266 15.10 -9.70 -2.31
CA GLY A 266 16.56 -9.83 -2.29
C GLY A 266 17.22 -9.72 -3.67
N SER A 267 16.52 -10.05 -4.77
CA SER A 267 17.03 -9.88 -6.14
C SER A 267 15.89 -9.81 -7.17
N ILE A 268 16.19 -9.26 -8.35
CA ILE A 268 15.26 -9.19 -9.48
C ILE A 268 14.91 -10.60 -9.99
N GLU A 269 15.85 -11.52 -9.89
CA GLU A 269 15.66 -12.92 -10.26
C GLU A 269 14.61 -13.60 -9.37
N ASN A 270 14.65 -13.35 -8.06
CA ASN A 270 13.63 -13.85 -7.12
C ASN A 270 12.27 -13.22 -7.39
N THR A 271 12.24 -11.92 -7.74
CA THR A 271 11.00 -11.23 -8.16
C THR A 271 10.42 -11.92 -9.40
N THR A 272 11.24 -12.16 -10.42
CA THR A 272 10.85 -12.83 -11.66
C THR A 272 10.31 -14.24 -11.38
N LYS A 273 11.06 -15.08 -10.66
CA LYS A 273 10.62 -16.42 -10.27
C LYS A 273 9.28 -16.39 -9.51
N THR A 274 9.10 -15.42 -8.61
CA THR A 274 7.86 -15.29 -7.84
C THR A 274 6.69 -14.90 -8.73
N LYS A 275 6.88 -13.95 -9.66
CA LYS A 275 5.82 -13.55 -10.61
C LYS A 275 5.41 -14.72 -11.52
N PHE A 276 6.38 -15.51 -11.99
CA PHE A 276 6.13 -16.68 -12.81
C PHE A 276 5.45 -17.84 -12.06
N GLU A 277 5.43 -17.85 -10.72
CA GLU A 277 4.60 -18.78 -9.95
C GLU A 277 3.12 -18.73 -10.39
N LEU A 278 2.61 -17.58 -10.87
CA LEU A 278 1.29 -17.47 -11.46
C LEU A 278 1.15 -18.34 -12.70
N ILE A 279 2.03 -18.16 -13.66
CA ILE A 279 1.98 -18.87 -14.95
C ILE A 279 2.21 -20.37 -14.75
N GLU A 280 3.17 -20.73 -13.89
CA GLU A 280 3.45 -22.12 -13.53
C GLU A 280 2.30 -22.82 -12.77
N SER A 281 1.34 -22.04 -12.21
CA SER A 281 0.15 -22.57 -11.53
C SER A 281 -1.05 -22.79 -12.46
N LEU A 282 -0.97 -22.36 -13.72
CA LEU A 282 -2.06 -22.52 -14.68
C LEU A 282 -2.22 -23.99 -15.09
N PRO A 283 -3.45 -24.46 -15.32
CA PRO A 283 -3.71 -25.79 -15.88
C PRO A 283 -3.24 -25.88 -17.35
N SER A 284 -3.14 -27.07 -17.87
CA SER A 284 -2.67 -27.32 -19.24
C SER A 284 -3.56 -26.74 -20.34
N ASP A 285 -4.85 -26.52 -20.04
CA ASP A 285 -5.82 -25.86 -20.91
C ASP A 285 -5.95 -24.35 -20.61
N GLY A 286 -5.07 -23.81 -19.72
CA GLY A 286 -4.98 -22.40 -19.39
C GLY A 286 -4.24 -21.59 -20.44
N ILE A 287 -4.29 -20.26 -20.31
CA ILE A 287 -3.62 -19.31 -21.20
C ILE A 287 -2.82 -18.30 -20.37
N ALA A 288 -1.55 -18.15 -20.74
CA ALA A 288 -0.66 -17.13 -20.19
C ALA A 288 -0.58 -15.93 -21.14
N PHE A 289 -0.69 -14.72 -20.61
CA PHE A 289 -0.50 -13.47 -21.35
C PHE A 289 0.76 -12.79 -20.82
N LEU A 290 1.78 -12.69 -21.69
CA LEU A 290 3.11 -12.23 -21.36
C LEU A 290 3.50 -11.00 -22.17
N ASN A 291 4.31 -10.13 -21.58
CA ASN A 291 4.82 -8.93 -22.24
C ASN A 291 6.12 -9.25 -22.99
N ILE A 292 6.10 -9.12 -24.32
CA ILE A 292 7.25 -9.42 -25.18
C ILE A 292 8.38 -8.36 -25.03
N ASP A 293 8.04 -7.15 -24.60
CA ASP A 293 9.02 -6.08 -24.41
C ASP A 293 9.67 -6.11 -23.01
N ASP A 294 9.39 -7.16 -22.22
CA ASP A 294 10.03 -7.42 -20.94
C ASP A 294 11.01 -8.59 -21.08
N GLU A 295 12.30 -8.28 -21.18
CA GLU A 295 13.37 -9.29 -21.33
C GLU A 295 13.34 -10.37 -20.25
N LEU A 296 12.91 -10.02 -19.02
CA LEU A 296 12.78 -10.98 -17.93
C LEU A 296 11.67 -12.00 -18.19
N GLN A 297 10.66 -11.63 -18.97
CA GLN A 297 9.58 -12.53 -19.35
C GLN A 297 9.97 -13.37 -20.57
N VAL A 298 10.59 -12.77 -21.57
CA VAL A 298 11.04 -13.46 -22.79
C VAL A 298 12.07 -14.55 -22.48
N ASN A 299 13.01 -14.25 -21.59
CA ASN A 299 14.10 -15.17 -21.24
C ASN A 299 13.72 -16.20 -20.16
N TYR A 300 12.47 -16.21 -19.68
CA TYR A 300 12.05 -17.15 -18.64
C TYR A 300 11.64 -18.51 -19.22
N HIS A 301 12.25 -19.58 -18.73
CA HIS A 301 11.92 -20.94 -19.15
C HIS A 301 10.75 -21.47 -18.30
N LEU A 302 9.57 -21.57 -18.93
CA LEU A 302 8.36 -22.11 -18.31
C LEU A 302 8.52 -23.59 -17.99
N LYS A 303 8.07 -24.00 -16.79
CA LYS A 303 8.11 -25.38 -16.32
C LYS A 303 6.86 -26.19 -16.70
N ASN A 304 5.77 -25.53 -17.04
CA ASN A 304 4.52 -26.14 -17.44
C ASN A 304 4.25 -25.89 -18.94
N LYS A 305 3.44 -26.76 -19.54
CA LYS A 305 2.94 -26.56 -20.90
C LYS A 305 1.63 -25.79 -20.85
N VAL A 306 1.65 -24.54 -21.26
CA VAL A 306 0.49 -23.63 -21.30
C VAL A 306 0.56 -22.83 -22.60
N LYS A 307 -0.60 -22.49 -23.18
CA LYS A 307 -0.65 -21.56 -24.32
C LYS A 307 -0.15 -20.20 -23.87
N VAL A 308 0.78 -19.61 -24.63
CA VAL A 308 1.28 -18.24 -24.39
C VAL A 308 0.76 -17.33 -25.49
N VAL A 309 0.22 -16.18 -25.09
CA VAL A 309 -0.14 -15.06 -25.96
C VAL A 309 0.73 -13.89 -25.59
N TRP A 310 1.54 -13.42 -26.54
CA TRP A 310 2.45 -12.30 -26.34
C TRP A 310 1.77 -10.98 -26.67
N TYR A 311 1.92 -9.99 -25.81
CA TYR A 311 1.45 -8.62 -26.05
C TYR A 311 2.58 -7.61 -25.82
N GLY A 312 2.53 -6.47 -26.50
CA GLY A 312 3.56 -5.43 -26.36
C GLY A 312 3.48 -4.34 -27.40
N LEU A 313 4.56 -3.61 -27.57
CA LEU A 313 4.75 -2.61 -28.64
C LEU A 313 5.57 -3.19 -29.81
N SER A 314 6.31 -4.27 -29.58
CA SER A 314 7.02 -4.98 -30.62
C SER A 314 6.06 -5.61 -31.62
N VAL A 315 6.37 -5.48 -32.90
CA VAL A 315 5.61 -6.09 -34.02
C VAL A 315 5.61 -7.63 -34.01
N GLU A 316 6.50 -8.21 -33.23
CA GLU A 316 6.58 -9.68 -33.06
C GLU A 316 5.52 -10.24 -32.10
N ALA A 317 4.84 -9.38 -31.34
CA ALA A 317 3.79 -9.77 -30.43
C ALA A 317 2.56 -10.30 -31.18
N ASP A 318 1.77 -11.14 -30.51
CA ASP A 318 0.48 -11.60 -31.03
C ASP A 318 -0.56 -10.44 -31.04
N VAL A 319 -0.41 -9.50 -30.07
CA VAL A 319 -1.22 -8.27 -29.97
C VAL A 319 -0.29 -7.11 -29.67
N TYR A 320 -0.20 -6.13 -30.57
CA TYR A 320 0.69 -4.97 -30.35
C TYR A 320 0.04 -3.64 -30.71
N ALA A 321 0.58 -2.55 -30.15
CA ALA A 321 0.14 -1.19 -30.45
C ALA A 321 1.18 -0.39 -31.21
N SER A 322 0.70 0.51 -32.08
CA SER A 322 1.49 1.52 -32.77
C SER A 322 0.78 2.88 -32.76
N ASP A 323 1.43 3.92 -33.29
CA ASP A 323 0.84 5.26 -33.48
C ASP A 323 0.22 5.86 -32.21
N ILE A 324 0.90 5.72 -31.07
CA ILE A 324 0.43 6.25 -29.78
C ILE A 324 0.47 7.77 -29.81
N LYS A 325 -0.67 8.41 -29.56
CA LYS A 325 -0.84 9.87 -29.50
C LYS A 325 -1.49 10.27 -28.17
N TYR A 326 -1.00 11.36 -27.60
CA TYR A 326 -1.47 11.92 -26.34
C TYR A 326 -2.25 13.22 -26.58
N SER A 327 -3.30 13.44 -25.78
CA SER A 327 -4.13 14.65 -25.81
C SER A 327 -4.70 14.96 -24.43
N SER A 328 -5.36 16.13 -24.30
CA SER A 328 -6.12 16.48 -23.07
C SER A 328 -7.27 15.55 -22.75
N ASP A 329 -7.69 14.69 -23.66
CA ASP A 329 -8.83 13.77 -23.48
C ASP A 329 -8.37 12.34 -23.20
N GLY A 330 -7.04 12.10 -23.17
CA GLY A 330 -6.43 10.80 -22.97
C GLY A 330 -5.44 10.45 -24.07
N MET A 331 -5.43 9.20 -24.50
CA MET A 331 -4.56 8.75 -25.59
C MET A 331 -5.31 7.92 -26.62
N SER A 332 -4.79 7.90 -27.85
CA SER A 332 -5.24 7.05 -28.94
C SER A 332 -4.07 6.27 -29.53
N PHE A 333 -4.32 5.09 -30.04
CA PHE A 333 -3.31 4.21 -30.65
C PHE A 333 -3.97 3.20 -31.56
N LYS A 334 -3.18 2.59 -32.46
CA LYS A 334 -3.63 1.48 -33.29
C LYS A 334 -3.25 0.16 -32.65
N VAL A 335 -4.17 -0.82 -32.71
CA VAL A 335 -3.91 -2.19 -32.27
C VAL A 335 -3.88 -3.12 -33.47
N HIS A 336 -2.89 -4.00 -33.47
CA HIS A 336 -2.65 -5.01 -34.48
C HIS A 336 -2.74 -6.41 -33.85
N PHE A 337 -3.25 -7.36 -34.62
CA PHE A 337 -3.27 -8.79 -34.26
C PHE A 337 -2.45 -9.56 -35.29
N LYS A 338 -1.55 -10.43 -34.84
CA LYS A 338 -0.57 -11.14 -35.67
C LYS A 338 -1.17 -11.84 -36.91
N ASN A 339 -2.38 -12.35 -36.80
CA ASN A 339 -3.07 -13.03 -37.88
C ASN A 339 -4.06 -12.17 -38.65
N ASP A 340 -4.02 -10.83 -38.45
CA ASP A 340 -4.90 -9.89 -39.13
C ASP A 340 -4.08 -8.80 -39.82
N LYS A 341 -4.33 -8.59 -41.10
CA LYS A 341 -3.65 -7.54 -41.88
C LYS A 341 -4.15 -6.13 -41.57
N LYS A 342 -5.28 -6.00 -40.83
CA LYS A 342 -5.90 -4.73 -40.47
C LYS A 342 -5.38 -4.24 -39.13
N SER A 343 -5.26 -2.93 -39.01
CA SER A 343 -5.10 -2.24 -37.72
C SER A 343 -6.42 -1.60 -37.30
N TYR A 344 -6.59 -1.45 -36.00
CA TYR A 344 -7.82 -0.94 -35.42
C TYR A 344 -7.51 0.21 -34.48
N ASP A 345 -8.25 1.33 -34.62
CA ASP A 345 -8.06 2.51 -33.80
C ASP A 345 -8.73 2.30 -32.42
N PHE A 346 -7.97 2.59 -31.38
CA PHE A 346 -8.42 2.56 -29.99
C PHE A 346 -8.21 3.93 -29.34
N ALA A 347 -9.10 4.30 -28.43
CA ALA A 347 -9.00 5.49 -27.62
C ALA A 347 -9.29 5.19 -26.16
N THR A 348 -8.64 5.88 -25.24
CA THR A 348 -8.82 5.72 -23.79
C THR A 348 -8.61 7.06 -23.08
N LYS A 349 -9.23 7.19 -21.91
CA LYS A 349 -9.02 8.34 -21.01
C LYS A 349 -7.75 8.22 -20.14
N LEU A 350 -7.07 7.06 -20.22
CA LEU A 350 -5.82 6.86 -19.50
C LEU A 350 -4.65 7.50 -20.21
N LEU A 351 -3.61 7.85 -19.45
CA LEU A 351 -2.33 8.36 -19.95
C LEU A 351 -1.18 7.43 -19.60
N GLY A 352 -0.11 7.51 -20.36
CA GLY A 352 1.16 6.84 -20.11
C GLY A 352 1.28 5.46 -20.76
N GLU A 353 2.49 5.19 -21.25
CA GLU A 353 2.85 3.96 -21.97
C GLU A 353 2.54 2.69 -21.16
N ALA A 354 2.75 2.72 -19.82
CA ALA A 354 2.41 1.60 -18.96
C ALA A 354 0.92 1.21 -19.03
N ASN A 355 0.03 2.19 -19.26
CA ASN A 355 -1.39 1.92 -19.47
C ASN A 355 -1.67 1.34 -20.85
N VAL A 356 -0.85 1.64 -21.87
CA VAL A 356 -0.95 0.95 -23.18
C VAL A 356 -0.69 -0.54 -23.00
N TYR A 357 0.38 -0.95 -22.29
CA TYR A 357 0.65 -2.36 -21.98
C TYR A 357 -0.48 -3.02 -21.19
N ASN A 358 -1.03 -2.33 -20.18
CA ASN A 358 -2.15 -2.86 -19.41
C ASN A 358 -3.41 -3.06 -20.27
N ILE A 359 -3.68 -2.12 -21.19
CA ILE A 359 -4.81 -2.19 -22.12
C ILE A 359 -4.58 -3.32 -23.13
N LEU A 360 -3.37 -3.47 -23.70
CA LEU A 360 -3.03 -4.55 -24.62
C LEU A 360 -3.20 -5.92 -23.99
N ALA A 361 -2.77 -6.08 -22.73
CA ALA A 361 -3.03 -7.30 -21.97
C ALA A 361 -4.54 -7.60 -21.86
N GLY A 362 -5.34 -6.59 -21.56
CA GLY A 362 -6.80 -6.71 -21.49
C GLY A 362 -7.44 -7.01 -22.86
N ILE A 363 -6.94 -6.39 -23.95
CA ILE A 363 -7.38 -6.67 -25.32
C ILE A 363 -7.03 -8.11 -25.72
N ALA A 364 -5.82 -8.58 -25.40
CA ALA A 364 -5.37 -9.94 -25.67
C ALA A 364 -6.28 -10.98 -24.97
N VAL A 365 -6.59 -10.76 -23.69
CA VAL A 365 -7.55 -11.59 -22.94
C VAL A 365 -8.93 -11.55 -23.57
N GLY A 366 -9.47 -10.35 -23.83
CA GLY A 366 -10.81 -10.19 -24.39
C GLY A 366 -10.94 -10.86 -25.77
N LYS A 367 -9.91 -10.79 -26.61
CA LYS A 367 -9.86 -11.46 -27.91
C LYS A 367 -9.90 -12.97 -27.77
N GLU A 368 -9.11 -13.54 -26.85
CA GLU A 368 -9.13 -14.99 -26.56
C GLU A 368 -10.47 -15.46 -25.98
N LEU A 369 -11.17 -14.61 -25.24
CA LEU A 369 -12.50 -14.87 -24.71
C LEU A 369 -13.64 -14.59 -25.72
N GLY A 370 -13.32 -14.24 -26.97
CA GLY A 370 -14.28 -14.08 -28.06
C GLY A 370 -15.02 -12.75 -28.08
N LEU A 371 -14.43 -11.66 -27.57
CA LEU A 371 -14.93 -10.31 -27.80
C LEU A 371 -14.62 -9.87 -29.24
N SER A 372 -15.60 -9.22 -29.86
CA SER A 372 -15.43 -8.56 -31.15
C SER A 372 -14.58 -7.28 -30.98
N ILE A 373 -13.99 -6.80 -32.08
CA ILE A 373 -13.21 -5.55 -32.08
C ILE A 373 -14.04 -4.38 -31.54
N ALA A 374 -15.29 -4.25 -31.95
CA ALA A 374 -16.17 -3.19 -31.48
C ALA A 374 -16.44 -3.26 -29.96
N GLU A 375 -16.55 -4.48 -29.39
CA GLU A 375 -16.68 -4.66 -27.93
C GLU A 375 -15.39 -4.29 -27.22
N LEU A 376 -14.23 -4.68 -27.77
CA LEU A 376 -12.91 -4.31 -27.22
C LEU A 376 -12.71 -2.79 -27.22
N GLN A 377 -13.01 -2.10 -28.32
CA GLN A 377 -12.94 -0.64 -28.44
C GLN A 377 -13.83 0.06 -27.39
N ARG A 378 -15.09 -0.37 -27.25
CA ARG A 378 -15.99 0.15 -26.22
C ARG A 378 -15.46 -0.09 -24.81
N GLY A 379 -14.96 -1.29 -24.56
CA GLY A 379 -14.37 -1.65 -23.26
C GLY A 379 -13.19 -0.76 -22.88
N VAL A 380 -12.29 -0.52 -23.82
CA VAL A 380 -11.12 0.35 -23.62
C VAL A 380 -11.55 1.81 -23.35
N LEU A 381 -12.51 2.33 -24.11
CA LEU A 381 -13.01 3.70 -23.94
C LEU A 381 -13.71 3.91 -22.58
N GLN A 382 -14.33 2.85 -22.03
CA GLN A 382 -15.04 2.90 -20.74
C GLN A 382 -14.12 2.77 -19.51
N ILE A 383 -12.82 2.47 -19.69
CA ILE A 383 -11.90 2.38 -18.57
C ILE A 383 -11.81 3.74 -17.88
N LYS A 384 -12.12 3.74 -16.60
CA LYS A 384 -12.02 4.94 -15.76
C LYS A 384 -10.58 5.09 -15.24
N PRO A 385 -10.02 6.31 -15.25
CA PRO A 385 -8.77 6.59 -14.55
C PRO A 385 -8.88 6.26 -13.06
N ILE A 386 -7.80 5.78 -12.48
CA ILE A 386 -7.68 5.63 -11.03
C ILE A 386 -7.35 7.01 -10.47
N GLU A 387 -8.02 7.41 -9.40
CA GLU A 387 -7.75 8.69 -8.72
C GLU A 387 -6.26 8.81 -8.35
N HIS A 388 -5.71 9.99 -8.60
CA HIS A 388 -4.31 10.33 -8.33
C HIS A 388 -3.26 9.44 -9.04
N ARG A 389 -3.60 8.84 -10.20
CA ARG A 389 -2.67 8.11 -11.06
C ARG A 389 -2.80 8.57 -12.50
N LEU A 390 -2.00 9.58 -12.87
CA LEU A 390 -2.05 10.27 -14.17
C LEU A 390 -3.48 10.64 -14.57
N GLN A 391 -4.30 11.03 -13.59
CA GLN A 391 -5.70 11.37 -13.81
C GLN A 391 -5.81 12.76 -14.45
N ILE A 392 -6.49 12.84 -15.57
CA ILE A 392 -6.78 14.13 -16.22
C ILE A 392 -7.97 14.81 -15.54
N LYS A 393 -7.79 16.09 -15.18
CA LYS A 393 -8.86 16.97 -14.67
C LYS A 393 -8.78 18.29 -15.42
N LYS A 394 -9.74 18.56 -16.31
CA LYS A 394 -9.75 19.74 -17.18
C LYS A 394 -10.65 20.86 -16.64
N TYR A 395 -10.10 22.07 -16.55
CA TYR A 395 -10.77 23.28 -16.08
C TYR A 395 -10.47 24.44 -17.05
N GLY A 396 -11.33 24.63 -18.05
CA GLY A 396 -11.11 25.64 -19.09
C GLY A 396 -9.80 25.38 -19.86
N GLN A 397 -8.87 26.33 -19.80
CA GLN A 397 -7.55 26.22 -20.45
C GLN A 397 -6.51 25.49 -19.61
N ILE A 398 -6.85 25.10 -18.36
CA ILE A 398 -5.94 24.41 -17.46
C ILE A 398 -6.32 22.94 -17.40
N THR A 399 -5.34 22.07 -17.64
CA THR A 399 -5.47 20.63 -17.51
C THR A 399 -4.51 20.14 -16.44
N TYR A 400 -5.05 19.61 -15.34
CA TYR A 400 -4.25 18.91 -14.34
C TYR A 400 -4.00 17.47 -14.75
N ILE A 401 -2.77 17.03 -14.59
CA ILE A 401 -2.36 15.62 -14.60
C ILE A 401 -2.05 15.27 -13.15
N ASP A 402 -2.99 14.61 -12.49
CA ASP A 402 -2.91 14.28 -11.08
C ASP A 402 -2.26 12.90 -10.90
N ASP A 403 -1.01 12.87 -10.45
CA ASP A 403 -0.21 11.67 -10.14
C ASP A 403 0.29 11.70 -8.68
N ALA A 404 -0.58 12.17 -7.79
CA ALA A 404 -0.24 12.46 -6.39
C ALA A 404 -0.31 11.26 -5.45
N TYR A 405 -0.67 10.05 -5.91
CA TYR A 405 -0.91 8.91 -5.01
C TYR A 405 0.35 8.37 -4.34
N ASN A 406 1.42 8.18 -5.10
CA ASN A 406 2.72 7.67 -4.61
C ASN A 406 3.77 7.81 -5.72
N SER A 407 4.91 8.34 -5.38
CA SER A 407 5.98 8.59 -6.33
C SER A 407 7.10 7.57 -6.21
N ASN A 408 7.66 7.19 -7.36
CA ASN A 408 8.87 6.40 -7.46
C ASN A 408 9.64 6.82 -8.73
N PRO A 409 10.94 6.56 -8.84
CA PRO A 409 11.76 7.09 -9.94
C PRO A 409 11.27 6.75 -11.36
N VAL A 410 10.69 5.58 -11.54
CA VAL A 410 10.17 5.12 -12.83
C VAL A 410 8.84 5.78 -13.16
N GLY A 411 7.93 5.82 -12.18
CA GLY A 411 6.61 6.47 -12.32
C GLY A 411 6.73 7.96 -12.59
N SER A 412 7.54 8.67 -11.80
CA SER A 412 7.74 10.12 -11.94
C SER A 412 8.39 10.50 -13.28
N LYS A 413 9.35 9.68 -13.76
CA LYS A 413 9.90 9.87 -15.10
C LYS A 413 8.81 9.71 -16.16
N MET A 414 8.00 8.66 -16.05
CA MET A 414 6.89 8.43 -16.99
C MET A 414 5.87 9.57 -16.96
N ALA A 415 5.55 10.11 -15.79
CA ALA A 415 4.64 11.26 -15.66
C ALA A 415 5.21 12.51 -16.37
N LEU A 416 6.52 12.76 -16.25
CA LEU A 416 7.20 13.82 -16.98
C LEU A 416 7.22 13.57 -18.49
N ASP A 417 7.46 12.34 -18.94
CA ASP A 417 7.43 11.99 -20.36
C ASP A 417 6.03 12.24 -20.96
N VAL A 418 4.96 11.92 -20.21
CA VAL A 418 3.59 12.25 -20.59
C VAL A 418 3.40 13.76 -20.65
N LEU A 419 3.82 14.52 -19.63
CA LEU A 419 3.70 15.98 -19.60
C LEU A 419 4.45 16.61 -20.77
N LYS A 420 5.65 16.14 -21.11
CA LYS A 420 6.47 16.62 -22.21
C LYS A 420 5.77 16.55 -23.56
N LEU A 421 4.92 15.54 -23.76
CA LEU A 421 4.17 15.31 -25.00
C LEU A 421 2.89 16.16 -25.10
N MET A 422 2.47 16.85 -24.04
CA MET A 422 1.29 17.71 -24.08
C MET A 422 1.55 18.97 -24.92
N PRO A 423 0.53 19.47 -25.65
CA PRO A 423 0.74 20.54 -26.64
C PRO A 423 0.96 21.94 -26.05
N GLY A 424 0.47 22.19 -24.82
CA GLY A 424 0.47 23.52 -24.18
C GLY A 424 1.70 23.81 -23.31
N LYS A 425 1.59 24.82 -22.45
CA LYS A 425 2.57 25.16 -21.43
C LYS A 425 2.58 24.09 -20.34
N LYS A 426 3.74 23.76 -19.83
CA LYS A 426 4.00 22.64 -18.93
C LYS A 426 4.50 23.13 -17.59
N VAL A 427 3.80 22.75 -16.54
CA VAL A 427 4.13 23.08 -15.16
C VAL A 427 4.21 21.80 -14.34
N ILE A 428 5.18 21.69 -13.46
CA ILE A 428 5.22 20.65 -12.43
C ILE A 428 5.11 21.28 -11.05
N ILE A 429 4.33 20.63 -10.17
CA ILE A 429 4.30 20.90 -8.73
C ILE A 429 4.68 19.60 -8.04
N THR A 430 5.78 19.60 -7.27
CA THR A 430 6.24 18.38 -6.60
C THR A 430 6.98 18.68 -5.30
N PRO A 431 6.79 17.85 -4.26
CA PRO A 431 7.61 17.83 -3.06
C PRO A 431 8.81 16.87 -3.19
N GLY A 432 8.97 16.20 -4.33
CA GLY A 432 9.99 15.18 -4.54
C GLY A 432 9.63 13.81 -3.97
N MET A 433 10.60 12.90 -3.96
CA MET A 433 10.46 11.52 -3.52
C MET A 433 11.08 11.31 -2.15
N ILE A 434 10.39 10.53 -1.29
CA ILE A 434 10.84 10.16 0.05
C ILE A 434 10.98 8.63 0.16
N GLU A 435 11.50 8.15 1.30
CA GLU A 435 11.65 6.71 1.62
C GLU A 435 12.58 5.95 0.66
N MET A 436 13.53 6.68 0.03
CA MET A 436 14.53 6.09 -0.88
C MET A 436 15.83 5.69 -0.17
N GLY A 437 15.87 5.77 1.19
CA GLY A 437 17.05 5.45 1.99
C GLY A 437 18.28 6.26 1.55
N ASN A 438 19.44 5.62 1.49
CA ASN A 438 20.71 6.28 1.13
C ASN A 438 20.73 6.85 -0.30
N LYS A 439 19.79 6.47 -1.16
CA LYS A 439 19.69 6.95 -2.55
C LYS A 439 18.76 8.15 -2.71
N GLN A 440 18.13 8.63 -1.65
CA GLN A 440 17.12 9.69 -1.73
C GLN A 440 17.65 10.97 -2.38
N TYR A 441 18.88 11.39 -2.02
CA TYR A 441 19.53 12.54 -2.63
C TYR A 441 19.75 12.35 -4.13
N GLU A 442 20.36 11.24 -4.53
CA GLU A 442 20.69 10.92 -5.94
C GLU A 442 19.42 10.83 -6.80
N VAL A 443 18.39 10.15 -6.30
CA VAL A 443 17.11 9.99 -6.99
C VAL A 443 16.45 11.35 -7.24
N ASN A 444 16.36 12.20 -6.23
CA ASN A 444 15.77 13.54 -6.36
C ASN A 444 16.63 14.47 -7.23
N TYR A 445 17.95 14.37 -7.15
CA TYR A 445 18.85 15.12 -8.02
C TYR A 445 18.65 14.76 -9.51
N ASN A 446 18.57 13.47 -9.83
CA ASN A 446 18.30 13.00 -11.19
C ASN A 446 16.88 13.37 -11.64
N PHE A 447 15.90 13.36 -10.74
CA PHE A 447 14.55 13.82 -11.03
C PHE A 447 14.56 15.30 -11.45
N GLY A 448 15.34 16.16 -10.76
CA GLY A 448 15.54 17.54 -11.14
C GLY A 448 16.08 17.70 -12.58
N LYS A 449 17.00 16.84 -13.00
CA LYS A 449 17.50 16.84 -14.38
C LYS A 449 16.39 16.48 -15.39
N TYR A 450 15.56 15.50 -15.10
CA TYR A 450 14.42 15.14 -15.98
C TYR A 450 13.37 16.26 -16.06
N ILE A 451 13.12 16.96 -14.95
CA ILE A 451 12.20 18.10 -14.91
C ILE A 451 12.70 19.21 -15.86
N ALA A 452 14.00 19.51 -15.84
CA ALA A 452 14.60 20.58 -16.65
C ALA A 452 14.29 20.46 -18.14
N ASP A 453 14.25 19.23 -18.66
CA ASP A 453 14.00 18.96 -20.08
C ASP A 453 12.50 18.86 -20.43
N SER A 454 11.61 18.95 -19.42
CA SER A 454 10.21 18.55 -19.58
C SER A 454 9.21 19.68 -19.34
N VAL A 455 9.59 20.76 -18.64
CA VAL A 455 8.63 21.76 -18.18
C VAL A 455 9.05 23.20 -18.50
N ASP A 456 8.06 24.10 -18.62
CA ASP A 456 8.26 25.55 -18.75
C ASP A 456 8.35 26.24 -17.36
N LEU A 457 7.80 25.63 -16.30
CA LEU A 457 7.81 26.14 -14.93
C LEU A 457 7.92 24.97 -13.94
N ALA A 458 8.83 25.05 -12.98
CA ALA A 458 8.97 24.10 -11.90
C ALA A 458 8.65 24.77 -10.56
N ILE A 459 7.71 24.21 -9.81
CA ILE A 459 7.34 24.67 -8.46
C ILE A 459 7.63 23.52 -7.49
N LEU A 460 8.61 23.72 -6.61
CA LEU A 460 9.04 22.76 -5.63
C LEU A 460 8.40 23.09 -4.28
N VAL A 461 7.75 22.12 -3.65
CA VAL A 461 7.04 22.28 -2.37
C VAL A 461 7.85 21.63 -1.26
N GLY A 462 8.20 22.42 -0.23
CA GLY A 462 9.11 22.01 0.84
C GLY A 462 10.56 22.35 0.51
N ILE A 463 11.08 23.43 1.09
CA ILE A 463 12.37 24.02 0.73
C ILE A 463 13.53 23.06 1.00
N GLU A 464 13.58 22.44 2.17
CA GLU A 464 14.72 21.60 2.56
C GLU A 464 14.80 20.29 1.79
N GLN A 465 13.69 19.58 1.68
CA GLN A 465 13.65 18.27 1.04
C GLN A 465 13.83 18.32 -0.48
N THR A 466 13.49 19.43 -1.12
CA THR A 466 13.58 19.59 -2.58
C THR A 466 14.92 20.19 -3.04
N LYS A 467 15.86 20.52 -2.13
CA LYS A 467 17.23 20.98 -2.48
C LYS A 467 17.94 20.11 -3.52
N PRO A 468 17.89 18.76 -3.45
CA PRO A 468 18.50 17.93 -4.49
C PRO A 468 17.89 18.14 -5.88
N ILE A 469 16.55 18.30 -5.95
CA ILE A 469 15.83 18.58 -7.21
C ILE A 469 16.24 19.94 -7.76
N GLN A 470 16.25 20.97 -6.89
CA GLN A 470 16.71 22.31 -7.24
C GLN A 470 18.12 22.26 -7.85
N LYS A 471 19.04 21.55 -7.19
CA LYS A 471 20.41 21.39 -7.72
C LYS A 471 20.42 20.71 -9.07
N GLY A 472 19.66 19.63 -9.26
CA GLY A 472 19.55 18.92 -10.54
C GLY A 472 19.02 19.81 -11.67
N LEU A 473 18.02 20.66 -11.40
CA LEU A 473 17.49 21.67 -12.32
C LEU A 473 18.57 22.68 -12.72
N LEU A 474 19.26 23.27 -11.74
CA LEU A 474 20.27 24.31 -11.97
C LEU A 474 21.50 23.76 -12.70
N ASP A 475 21.96 22.56 -12.36
CA ASP A 475 23.07 21.89 -13.05
C ASP A 475 22.71 21.56 -14.52
N SER A 476 21.42 21.40 -14.82
CA SER A 476 20.87 21.24 -16.17
C SER A 476 20.57 22.58 -16.87
N LYS A 477 21.03 23.70 -16.30
CA LYS A 477 20.86 25.07 -16.86
C LYS A 477 19.40 25.51 -16.99
N PHE A 478 18.51 24.99 -16.12
CA PHE A 478 17.12 25.45 -16.06
C PHE A 478 17.07 26.92 -15.61
N ASP A 479 16.16 27.67 -16.20
CA ASP A 479 15.99 29.11 -15.94
C ASP A 479 15.56 29.36 -14.49
N LYS A 480 16.36 30.12 -13.74
CA LYS A 480 16.10 30.41 -12.32
C LYS A 480 14.79 31.17 -12.09
N ASP A 481 14.39 32.01 -13.04
CA ASP A 481 13.15 32.79 -12.94
C ASP A 481 11.89 31.92 -13.14
N LYS A 482 12.08 30.68 -13.61
CA LYS A 482 11.04 29.66 -13.80
C LYS A 482 11.12 28.53 -12.75
N LEU A 483 11.91 28.73 -11.70
CA LEU A 483 12.03 27.80 -10.57
C LEU A 483 11.55 28.47 -9.29
N LEU A 484 10.44 28.00 -8.76
CA LEU A 484 9.85 28.50 -7.53
C LEU A 484 9.98 27.49 -6.39
N MET A 485 10.29 28.00 -5.21
CA MET A 485 10.40 27.20 -3.98
C MET A 485 9.36 27.70 -2.98
N LEU A 486 8.41 26.86 -2.58
CA LEU A 486 7.29 27.21 -1.73
C LEU A 486 7.11 26.17 -0.61
N ASN A 487 6.45 26.55 0.46
CA ASN A 487 6.09 25.61 1.55
C ASN A 487 4.61 25.21 1.53
N ASP A 488 3.78 25.92 0.77
CA ASP A 488 2.33 25.68 0.70
C ASP A 488 1.92 25.23 -0.70
N VAL A 489 1.30 24.05 -0.79
CA VAL A 489 0.83 23.47 -2.06
C VAL A 489 -0.34 24.27 -2.67
N LYS A 490 -1.17 24.92 -1.83
CA LYS A 490 -2.31 25.72 -2.34
C LYS A 490 -1.81 26.99 -3.00
N GLU A 491 -0.78 27.61 -2.42
CA GLU A 491 -0.08 28.74 -3.03
C GLU A 491 0.57 28.32 -4.36
N ALA A 492 1.26 27.17 -4.36
CA ALA A 492 1.86 26.60 -5.58
C ALA A 492 0.83 26.42 -6.71
N ILE A 493 -0.33 25.84 -6.39
CA ILE A 493 -1.43 25.64 -7.35
C ILE A 493 -1.95 26.99 -7.86
N SER A 494 -2.17 27.96 -6.98
CA SER A 494 -2.66 29.30 -7.33
C SER A 494 -1.70 30.03 -8.29
N ILE A 495 -0.39 29.95 -8.03
CA ILE A 495 0.63 30.53 -8.90
C ILE A 495 0.64 29.81 -10.26
N ALA A 496 0.66 28.48 -10.27
CA ALA A 496 0.66 27.70 -11.52
C ALA A 496 -0.52 28.01 -12.43
N GLN A 497 -1.71 28.21 -11.85
CA GLN A 497 -2.93 28.56 -12.59
C GLN A 497 -2.84 29.90 -13.34
N ASN A 498 -2.12 30.86 -12.77
CA ASN A 498 -2.08 32.23 -13.26
C ASN A 498 -0.76 32.59 -13.97
N TYR A 499 0.24 31.70 -13.96
CA TYR A 499 1.58 31.99 -14.49
C TYR A 499 1.61 32.21 -16.01
N PHE A 500 0.78 31.48 -16.74
CA PHE A 500 0.69 31.58 -18.19
C PHE A 500 -0.72 32.05 -18.62
N PRO A 501 -1.06 33.36 -18.49
CA PRO A 501 -2.40 33.83 -18.76
C PRO A 501 -2.76 33.63 -20.25
N ASN A 502 -4.01 33.16 -20.48
CA ASN A 502 -4.57 32.91 -21.81
C ASN A 502 -3.82 31.85 -22.66
N LYS A 503 -3.07 30.95 -22.01
CA LYS A 503 -2.41 29.80 -22.67
C LYS A 503 -2.95 28.48 -22.14
N GLU A 504 -3.13 27.54 -23.05
CA GLU A 504 -3.39 26.17 -22.65
C GLU A 504 -2.23 25.67 -21.77
N THR A 505 -2.54 25.25 -20.54
CA THR A 505 -1.53 24.92 -19.53
C THR A 505 -1.81 23.55 -18.93
N TYR A 506 -0.78 22.72 -18.90
CA TYR A 506 -0.80 21.39 -18.29
C TYR A 506 0.00 21.42 -16.99
N ILE A 507 -0.64 21.09 -15.88
CA ILE A 507 -0.04 21.10 -14.55
C ILE A 507 0.04 19.67 -14.04
N LEU A 508 1.25 19.14 -13.91
CA LEU A 508 1.51 17.85 -13.27
C LEU A 508 1.61 18.05 -11.76
N LEU A 509 0.72 17.39 -11.03
CA LEU A 509 0.83 17.23 -9.59
C LEU A 509 1.52 15.88 -9.33
N GLU A 510 2.81 15.92 -9.02
CA GLU A 510 3.62 14.72 -8.85
C GLU A 510 3.96 14.52 -7.38
N ASN A 511 3.45 13.42 -6.81
CA ASN A 511 3.51 13.05 -5.41
C ASN A 511 2.71 13.97 -4.48
N ASP A 512 2.22 13.40 -3.38
CA ASP A 512 1.65 14.12 -2.25
C ASP A 512 2.27 13.57 -0.96
N LEU A 513 3.04 14.42 -0.29
CA LEU A 513 3.67 14.05 0.96
C LEU A 513 2.73 14.33 2.14
N PRO A 514 2.73 13.45 3.16
CA PRO A 514 2.12 13.76 4.43
C PRO A 514 2.74 15.02 5.05
N ASP A 515 1.92 15.79 5.78
CA ASP A 515 2.33 17.06 6.42
C ASP A 515 3.59 16.95 7.29
N ILE A 516 3.90 15.75 7.82
CA ILE A 516 5.13 15.50 8.61
C ILE A 516 6.43 15.53 7.79
N PHE A 517 6.36 15.58 6.47
CA PHE A 517 7.52 15.66 5.57
C PHE A 517 7.61 16.99 4.83
N ASN A 518 6.72 17.95 5.11
CA ASN A 518 6.69 19.27 4.48
C ASN A 518 7.48 20.32 5.29
N GLU A 519 8.52 19.93 6.03
CA GLU A 519 9.40 20.85 6.76
C GLU A 519 10.52 21.43 5.90
#